data_47e0da06b69f2a10db19d3128f86e3e4
#
_entry.id   47e0da06b69f2a10db19d3128f86e3e4
#
_cell.length_a   1.000
_cell.length_b   1.000
_cell.length_c   1.000
_cell.angle_alpha   90.00
_cell.angle_beta   90.00
_cell.angle_gamma   90.00
#
_symmetry.space_group_name_H-M   'P 1'
#
loop_
_entity.id
_entity.type
_entity.pdbx_description
1 polymer ?
#
loop_
_entity_poly.entity_id
_entity_poly.type
_entity_poly.pdbx_seq_one_letter_code
_entity_poly.pdbx_strand_id
1 'polypeptide(L)'
;MSAAREESRVPGREPLTAPVEDYLKAIYTIGKGTGAAATNEIAQRLALAPASVSGMVRRLADQGLLAYERYHGVKLTESGRRAALRTLRRHRVIEAYLAKALGYPWDRVHEEAERLEHAASDELVDRMAATIGEPEVDPHGAPIPTKDGSVDETVYTSLAELVVGASGVVVRVADEDPEMLRYLGELSILPGKRITVKSRAPYDGPITLGSGRHEVSIGPALAAHVLVAPLADRAGKRG
;
A
#
# COMPACT_ATOMS: atom_id res chain seq x y z
N MET A 1 -36.27 -6.88 -31.32
CA MET A 1 -36.83 -6.59 -29.99
C MET A 1 -35.67 -6.44 -29.05
N SER A 2 -35.30 -5.18 -28.85
CA SER A 2 -34.14 -4.77 -28.02
C SER A 2 -34.64 -4.58 -26.58
N ALA A 3 -34.15 -5.39 -25.64
CA ALA A 3 -34.31 -5.14 -24.22
C ALA A 3 -32.92 -4.69 -23.71
N ALA A 4 -32.72 -3.37 -23.73
CA ALA A 4 -31.63 -2.76 -23.01
C ALA A 4 -31.79 -3.05 -21.50
N ARG A 5 -30.83 -3.72 -20.91
CA ARG A 5 -30.74 -3.86 -19.46
C ARG A 5 -30.44 -2.48 -18.88
N GLU A 6 -31.43 -1.93 -18.21
CA GLU A 6 -31.26 -0.80 -17.28
C GLU A 6 -30.34 -1.26 -16.15
N GLU A 7 -29.08 -0.86 -16.21
CA GLU A 7 -28.16 -0.97 -15.07
C GLU A 7 -28.72 -0.13 -13.94
N SER A 8 -28.92 -0.77 -12.81
CA SER A 8 -29.37 -0.21 -11.54
C SER A 8 -28.42 0.93 -11.09
N ARG A 9 -28.71 2.13 -11.53
CA ARG A 9 -28.14 3.37 -11.03
C ARG A 9 -28.73 3.61 -9.64
N VAL A 10 -27.92 3.41 -8.59
CA VAL A 10 -28.26 3.91 -7.25
C VAL A 10 -28.41 5.43 -7.36
N PRO A 11 -29.59 6.02 -7.06
CA PRO A 11 -29.79 7.45 -7.18
C PRO A 11 -28.95 8.20 -6.14
N GLY A 12 -28.11 9.16 -6.56
CA GLY A 12 -27.79 10.29 -5.71
C GLY A 12 -26.36 10.46 -5.19
N ARG A 13 -25.32 9.99 -5.87
CA ARG A 13 -23.96 10.54 -5.63
C ARG A 13 -23.26 10.76 -6.96
N GLU A 14 -22.91 12.02 -7.25
CA GLU A 14 -21.97 12.31 -8.33
C GLU A 14 -20.65 11.53 -8.10
N PRO A 15 -19.99 11.06 -9.18
CA PRO A 15 -18.70 10.40 -9.05
C PRO A 15 -17.72 11.36 -8.32
N LEU A 16 -16.93 10.79 -7.42
CA LEU A 16 -15.91 11.55 -6.72
C LEU A 16 -14.89 12.05 -7.75
N THR A 17 -14.37 13.26 -7.54
CA THR A 17 -13.30 13.80 -8.38
C THR A 17 -11.95 13.20 -7.97
N ALA A 18 -10.99 13.11 -8.91
CA ALA A 18 -9.65 12.59 -8.64
C ALA A 18 -9.01 13.20 -7.37
N PRO A 19 -9.00 14.53 -7.15
CA PRO A 19 -8.46 15.08 -5.90
C PRO A 19 -9.17 14.57 -4.63
N VAL A 20 -10.47 14.30 -4.68
CA VAL A 20 -11.19 13.75 -3.52
C VAL A 20 -10.78 12.30 -3.26
N GLU A 21 -10.64 11.50 -4.32
CA GLU A 21 -10.17 10.12 -4.22
C GLU A 21 -8.74 10.07 -3.63
N ASP A 22 -7.83 10.95 -4.06
CA ASP A 22 -6.47 11.07 -3.52
C ASP A 22 -6.45 11.41 -2.03
N TYR A 23 -7.27 12.37 -1.60
CA TYR A 23 -7.38 12.71 -0.19
C TYR A 23 -7.86 11.52 0.64
N LEU A 24 -8.89 10.80 0.19
CA LEU A 24 -9.42 9.65 0.91
C LEU A 24 -8.41 8.51 0.95
N LYS A 25 -7.68 8.25 -0.15
CA LYS A 25 -6.59 7.26 -0.24
C LYS A 25 -5.46 7.62 0.73
N ALA A 26 -5.02 8.88 0.74
CA ALA A 26 -3.97 9.38 1.64
C ALA A 26 -4.37 9.24 3.12
N ILE A 27 -5.58 9.69 3.49
CA ILE A 27 -6.10 9.59 4.87
C ILE A 27 -6.20 8.13 5.31
N TYR A 28 -6.67 7.23 4.44
CA TYR A 28 -6.71 5.79 4.74
C TYR A 28 -5.32 5.24 5.02
N THR A 29 -4.35 5.58 4.18
CA THR A 29 -2.98 5.06 4.29
C THR A 29 -2.27 5.57 5.56
N ILE A 30 -2.40 6.85 5.88
CA ILE A 30 -1.85 7.46 7.11
C ILE A 30 -2.53 6.86 8.36
N GLY A 31 -3.85 6.72 8.31
CA GLY A 31 -4.65 6.25 9.45
C GLY A 31 -4.50 4.76 9.81
N LYS A 32 -3.77 3.96 9.03
CA LYS A 32 -3.61 2.50 9.26
C LYS A 32 -3.05 2.13 10.64
N GLY A 33 -2.27 2.98 11.28
CA GLY A 33 -1.69 2.70 12.59
C GLY A 33 -2.43 3.37 13.75
N THR A 34 -2.95 4.56 13.53
CA THR A 34 -3.53 5.44 14.57
C THR A 34 -5.05 5.57 14.46
N GLY A 35 -5.63 5.14 13.36
CA GLY A 35 -7.05 5.32 13.03
C GLY A 35 -7.41 6.75 12.61
N ALA A 36 -6.47 7.70 12.64
CA ALA A 36 -6.66 9.10 12.26
C ALA A 36 -5.46 9.63 11.49
N ALA A 37 -5.65 10.68 10.69
CA ALA A 37 -4.60 11.37 9.95
C ALA A 37 -4.52 12.84 10.37
N ALA A 38 -3.31 13.32 10.70
CA ALA A 38 -3.10 14.74 10.97
C ALA A 38 -3.05 15.54 9.66
N THR A 39 -3.54 16.78 9.68
CA THR A 39 -3.58 17.67 8.50
C THR A 39 -2.19 17.87 7.88
N ASN A 40 -1.14 17.95 8.71
CA ASN A 40 0.24 18.12 8.21
C ASN A 40 0.76 16.86 7.51
N GLU A 41 0.40 15.67 7.99
CA GLU A 41 0.79 14.39 7.35
C GLU A 41 0.11 14.27 5.98
N ILE A 42 -1.18 14.65 5.89
CA ILE A 42 -1.92 14.69 4.62
C ILE A 42 -1.27 15.69 3.66
N ALA A 43 -0.90 16.89 4.16
CA ALA A 43 -0.24 17.93 3.37
C ALA A 43 1.11 17.45 2.81
N GLN A 44 1.91 16.81 3.63
CA GLN A 44 3.19 16.23 3.24
C GLN A 44 3.01 15.13 2.19
N ARG A 45 2.08 14.19 2.43
CA ARG A 45 1.86 13.07 1.52
C ARG A 45 1.35 13.49 0.14
N LEU A 46 0.48 14.50 0.10
CA LEU A 46 -0.09 15.01 -1.16
C LEU A 46 0.74 16.15 -1.78
N ALA A 47 1.86 16.54 -1.19
CA ALA A 47 2.69 17.68 -1.60
C ALA A 47 1.89 18.99 -1.73
N LEU A 48 0.95 19.24 -0.80
CA LEU A 48 0.03 20.38 -0.79
C LEU A 48 0.32 21.33 0.39
N ALA A 49 -0.11 22.59 0.25
CA ALA A 49 -0.07 23.54 1.35
C ALA A 49 -1.08 23.14 2.47
N PRO A 50 -0.71 23.22 3.76
CA PRO A 50 -1.61 22.86 4.89
C PRO A 50 -2.94 23.62 4.88
N ALA A 51 -2.96 24.89 4.42
CA ALA A 51 -4.18 25.68 4.30
C ALA A 51 -5.18 25.07 3.29
N SER A 52 -4.67 24.59 2.14
CA SER A 52 -5.48 23.91 1.12
C SER A 52 -6.07 22.61 1.65
N VAL A 53 -5.26 21.84 2.40
CA VAL A 53 -5.70 20.59 3.04
C VAL A 53 -6.81 20.87 4.05
N SER A 54 -6.66 21.88 4.90
CA SER A 54 -7.70 22.25 5.89
C SER A 54 -9.03 22.59 5.24
N GLY A 55 -9.02 23.30 4.10
CA GLY A 55 -10.21 23.61 3.32
C GLY A 55 -10.91 22.36 2.76
N MET A 56 -10.12 21.46 2.15
CA MET A 56 -10.64 20.21 1.59
C MET A 56 -11.16 19.27 2.67
N VAL A 57 -10.47 19.13 3.79
CA VAL A 57 -10.91 18.30 4.93
C VAL A 57 -12.28 18.75 5.45
N ARG A 58 -12.53 20.06 5.60
CA ARG A 58 -13.85 20.58 5.98
C ARG A 58 -14.92 20.20 4.96
N ARG A 59 -14.65 20.43 3.67
CA ARG A 59 -15.57 20.05 2.59
C ARG A 59 -15.90 18.57 2.60
N LEU A 60 -14.93 17.70 2.79
CA LEU A 60 -15.15 16.24 2.86
C LEU A 60 -15.90 15.82 4.12
N ALA A 61 -15.71 16.53 5.24
CA ALA A 61 -16.50 16.32 6.45
C ALA A 61 -17.97 16.76 6.24
N ASP A 62 -18.21 17.89 5.60
CA ASP A 62 -19.57 18.36 5.24
C ASP A 62 -20.28 17.35 4.28
N GLN A 63 -19.53 16.67 3.44
CA GLN A 63 -20.03 15.60 2.56
C GLN A 63 -20.23 14.25 3.28
N GLY A 64 -19.90 14.16 4.58
CA GLY A 64 -20.02 12.94 5.37
C GLY A 64 -19.01 11.85 5.00
N LEU A 65 -17.87 12.21 4.38
CA LEU A 65 -16.77 11.30 4.05
C LEU A 65 -15.72 11.25 5.16
N LEU A 66 -15.59 12.31 5.93
CA LEU A 66 -14.68 12.43 7.07
C LEU A 66 -15.43 12.76 8.36
N ALA A 67 -14.86 12.35 9.49
CA ALA A 67 -15.22 12.78 10.82
C ALA A 67 -14.00 13.46 11.45
N TYR A 68 -14.25 14.64 12.07
CA TYR A 68 -13.18 15.36 12.77
C TYR A 68 -13.00 14.80 14.18
N GLU A 69 -11.77 14.46 14.52
CA GLU A 69 -11.41 14.01 15.86
C GLU A 69 -10.56 15.08 16.54
N ARG A 70 -11.11 15.66 17.61
CA ARG A 70 -10.46 16.76 18.31
C ARG A 70 -9.08 16.32 18.83
N TYR A 71 -8.03 17.10 18.50
CA TYR A 71 -6.62 16.82 18.82
C TYR A 71 -5.95 15.64 18.10
N HIS A 72 -6.69 14.82 17.35
CA HIS A 72 -6.15 13.64 16.69
C HIS A 72 -6.18 13.71 15.16
N GLY A 73 -6.78 14.76 14.59
CA GLY A 73 -6.90 14.91 13.15
C GLY A 73 -8.25 14.48 12.61
N VAL A 74 -8.26 13.81 11.47
CA VAL A 74 -9.49 13.36 10.78
C VAL A 74 -9.49 11.84 10.62
N LYS A 75 -10.68 11.26 10.70
CA LYS A 75 -10.94 9.85 10.41
C LYS A 75 -11.86 9.73 9.21
N LEU A 76 -11.72 8.65 8.46
CA LEU A 76 -12.70 8.28 7.45
C LEU A 76 -13.99 7.81 8.13
N THR A 77 -15.14 8.26 7.61
CA THR A 77 -16.41 7.61 7.88
C THR A 77 -16.46 6.26 7.14
N GLU A 78 -17.48 5.45 7.40
CA GLU A 78 -17.66 4.20 6.64
C GLU A 78 -17.81 4.43 5.14
N SER A 79 -18.49 5.53 4.74
CA SER A 79 -18.59 5.90 3.32
C SER A 79 -17.27 6.41 2.75
N GLY A 80 -16.49 7.16 3.52
CA GLY A 80 -15.16 7.60 3.13
C GLY A 80 -14.18 6.42 3.02
N ARG A 81 -14.23 5.46 3.96
CA ARG A 81 -13.42 4.25 3.92
C ARG A 81 -13.70 3.40 2.69
N ARG A 82 -14.98 3.17 2.37
CA ARG A 82 -15.35 2.45 1.14
C ARG A 82 -14.83 3.12 -0.13
N ALA A 83 -14.94 4.46 -0.20
CA ALA A 83 -14.42 5.22 -1.33
C ALA A 83 -12.90 5.10 -1.43
N ALA A 84 -12.17 5.26 -0.32
CA ALA A 84 -10.72 5.10 -0.28
C ALA A 84 -10.28 3.69 -0.72
N LEU A 85 -10.95 2.65 -0.24
CA LEU A 85 -10.62 1.27 -0.59
C LEU A 85 -10.93 0.94 -2.06
N ARG A 86 -11.97 1.56 -2.64
CA ARG A 86 -12.28 1.43 -4.06
C ARG A 86 -11.16 2.03 -4.92
N THR A 87 -10.68 3.22 -4.61
CA THR A 87 -9.54 3.84 -5.32
C THR A 87 -8.28 3.02 -5.14
N LEU A 88 -8.00 2.56 -3.90
CA LEU A 88 -6.85 1.72 -3.60
C LEU A 88 -6.88 0.37 -4.34
N ARG A 89 -8.08 -0.22 -4.51
CA ARG A 89 -8.24 -1.43 -5.34
C ARG A 89 -7.89 -1.17 -6.79
N ARG A 90 -8.39 -0.06 -7.38
CA ARG A 90 -8.04 0.30 -8.76
C ARG A 90 -6.54 0.44 -8.92
N HIS A 91 -5.91 1.21 -8.04
CA HIS A 91 -4.47 1.41 -8.03
C HIS A 91 -3.70 0.09 -8.06
N ARG A 92 -3.91 -0.77 -7.06
CA ARG A 92 -3.16 -2.02 -6.89
C ARG A 92 -3.45 -3.07 -7.96
N VAL A 93 -4.67 -3.15 -8.47
CA VAL A 93 -4.98 -4.02 -9.59
C VAL A 93 -4.28 -3.55 -10.86
N ILE A 94 -4.22 -2.24 -11.10
CA ILE A 94 -3.51 -1.66 -12.24
C ILE A 94 -2.01 -1.95 -12.12
N GLU A 95 -1.39 -1.73 -10.95
CA GLU A 95 0.02 -2.08 -10.72
C GLU A 95 0.30 -3.57 -11.01
N ALA A 96 -0.53 -4.46 -10.45
CA ALA A 96 -0.41 -5.89 -10.68
C ALA A 96 -0.57 -6.27 -12.17
N TYR A 97 -1.51 -5.64 -12.88
CA TYR A 97 -1.72 -5.85 -14.30
C TYR A 97 -0.55 -5.35 -15.14
N LEU A 98 -0.05 -4.15 -14.86
CA LEU A 98 1.12 -3.57 -15.54
C LEU A 98 2.34 -4.47 -15.39
N ALA A 99 2.60 -4.97 -14.17
CA ALA A 99 3.73 -5.85 -13.93
C ALA A 99 3.54 -7.22 -14.58
N LYS A 100 2.39 -7.90 -14.35
CA LYS A 100 2.19 -9.30 -14.70
C LYS A 100 1.82 -9.52 -16.17
N ALA A 101 1.00 -8.62 -16.75
CA ALA A 101 0.52 -8.76 -18.12
C ALA A 101 1.35 -7.97 -19.13
N LEU A 102 1.88 -6.81 -18.75
CA LEU A 102 2.59 -5.91 -19.65
C LEU A 102 4.11 -5.89 -19.40
N GLY A 103 4.62 -6.57 -18.36
CA GLY A 103 6.04 -6.67 -18.07
C GLY A 103 6.70 -5.36 -17.59
N TYR A 104 5.92 -4.45 -17.05
CA TYR A 104 6.49 -3.25 -16.43
C TYR A 104 7.38 -3.63 -15.25
N PRO A 105 8.53 -2.98 -15.07
CA PRO A 105 9.37 -3.20 -13.91
C PRO A 105 8.65 -2.68 -12.65
N TRP A 106 8.83 -3.37 -11.53
CA TRP A 106 8.12 -3.13 -10.29
C TRP A 106 8.34 -1.74 -9.69
N ASP A 107 9.48 -1.12 -9.99
CA ASP A 107 9.85 0.25 -9.59
C ASP A 107 9.17 1.34 -10.44
N ARG A 108 8.36 0.98 -11.46
CA ARG A 108 7.71 1.94 -12.36
C ARG A 108 6.19 1.81 -12.43
N VAL A 109 5.62 0.75 -11.86
CA VAL A 109 4.17 0.52 -11.94
C VAL A 109 3.37 1.54 -11.16
N HIS A 110 3.92 2.06 -10.05
CA HIS A 110 3.26 3.01 -9.17
C HIS A 110 2.87 4.31 -9.90
N GLU A 111 3.82 4.95 -10.57
CA GLU A 111 3.56 6.18 -11.31
C GLU A 111 2.51 6.00 -12.43
N GLU A 112 2.52 4.88 -13.12
CA GLU A 112 1.52 4.60 -14.16
C GLU A 112 0.14 4.32 -13.55
N ALA A 113 0.07 3.60 -12.44
CA ALA A 113 -1.17 3.34 -11.73
C ALA A 113 -1.83 4.65 -11.24
N GLU A 114 -1.04 5.58 -10.66
CA GLU A 114 -1.51 6.91 -10.26
C GLU A 114 -2.15 7.70 -11.42
N ARG A 115 -1.61 7.60 -12.63
CA ARG A 115 -2.17 8.27 -13.81
C ARG A 115 -3.46 7.63 -14.32
N LEU A 116 -3.64 6.34 -14.11
CA LEU A 116 -4.72 5.55 -14.70
C LEU A 116 -5.91 5.33 -13.75
N GLU A 117 -5.70 5.28 -12.45
CA GLU A 117 -6.68 4.82 -11.46
C GLU A 117 -7.98 5.63 -11.45
N HIS A 118 -7.91 6.94 -11.72
CA HIS A 118 -9.09 7.81 -11.74
C HIS A 118 -9.90 7.73 -13.04
N ALA A 119 -9.26 7.32 -14.14
CA ALA A 119 -9.90 7.15 -15.44
C ALA A 119 -10.44 5.73 -15.64
N ALA A 120 -9.94 4.74 -14.92
CA ALA A 120 -10.33 3.35 -15.05
C ALA A 120 -11.71 3.09 -14.41
N SER A 121 -12.65 2.53 -15.19
CA SER A 121 -13.91 2.04 -14.63
C SER A 121 -13.70 0.79 -13.78
N ASP A 122 -14.61 0.53 -12.83
CA ASP A 122 -14.53 -0.68 -12.02
C ASP A 122 -14.65 -1.95 -12.89
N GLU A 123 -15.46 -1.92 -13.96
CA GLU A 123 -15.55 -3.03 -14.90
C GLU A 123 -14.19 -3.32 -15.57
N LEU A 124 -13.48 -2.27 -16.00
CA LEU A 124 -12.15 -2.44 -16.60
C LEU A 124 -11.16 -3.04 -15.59
N VAL A 125 -11.16 -2.52 -14.37
CA VAL A 125 -10.29 -3.01 -13.28
C VAL A 125 -10.60 -4.47 -12.94
N ASP A 126 -11.88 -4.85 -12.90
CA ASP A 126 -12.28 -6.24 -12.66
C ASP A 126 -11.84 -7.18 -13.80
N ARG A 127 -11.90 -6.73 -15.05
CA ARG A 127 -11.38 -7.49 -16.20
C ARG A 127 -9.85 -7.63 -16.15
N MET A 128 -9.14 -6.57 -15.74
CA MET A 128 -7.69 -6.63 -15.51
C MET A 128 -7.35 -7.67 -14.44
N ALA A 129 -8.01 -7.63 -13.28
CA ALA A 129 -7.80 -8.59 -12.20
C ALA A 129 -8.04 -10.03 -12.66
N ALA A 130 -9.17 -10.28 -13.35
CA ALA A 130 -9.51 -11.60 -13.89
C ALA A 130 -8.46 -12.13 -14.89
N THR A 131 -7.93 -11.24 -15.76
CA THR A 131 -6.91 -11.62 -16.76
C THR A 131 -5.61 -12.12 -16.11
N ILE A 132 -5.26 -11.60 -14.94
CA ILE A 132 -4.02 -11.97 -14.22
C ILE A 132 -4.25 -12.95 -13.07
N GLY A 133 -5.46 -13.52 -12.96
CA GLY A 133 -5.80 -14.59 -12.01
C GLY A 133 -6.17 -14.08 -10.61
N GLU A 134 -6.90 -12.96 -10.52
CA GLU A 134 -7.42 -12.36 -9.29
C GLU A 134 -6.34 -12.26 -8.18
N PRO A 135 -5.32 -11.41 -8.36
CA PRO A 135 -4.21 -11.33 -7.41
C PRO A 135 -4.68 -10.79 -6.04
N GLU A 136 -4.15 -11.35 -4.97
CA GLU A 136 -4.42 -10.90 -3.59
C GLU A 136 -3.53 -9.73 -3.17
N VAL A 137 -2.37 -9.57 -3.83
CA VAL A 137 -1.39 -8.51 -3.55
C VAL A 137 -0.89 -7.88 -4.85
N ASP A 138 -0.45 -6.64 -4.75
CA ASP A 138 0.26 -5.92 -5.81
C ASP A 138 1.74 -6.37 -5.93
N PRO A 139 2.53 -5.83 -6.87
CA PRO A 139 3.95 -6.19 -7.03
C PRO A 139 4.83 -5.89 -5.82
N HIS A 140 4.43 -4.96 -4.96
CA HIS A 140 5.15 -4.56 -3.75
C HIS A 140 4.73 -5.36 -2.52
N GLY A 141 3.72 -6.26 -2.66
CA GLY A 141 3.18 -7.09 -1.60
C GLY A 141 2.07 -6.42 -0.78
N ALA A 142 1.54 -5.28 -1.22
CA ALA A 142 0.43 -4.66 -0.52
C ALA A 142 -0.90 -5.35 -0.88
N PRO A 143 -1.79 -5.66 0.11
CA PRO A 143 -3.01 -6.42 -0.11
C PRO A 143 -4.01 -5.64 -0.96
N ILE A 144 -4.54 -6.26 -2.02
CA ILE A 144 -5.55 -5.66 -2.90
C ILE A 144 -6.92 -5.73 -2.21
N PRO A 145 -7.61 -4.59 -2.00
CA PRO A 145 -8.96 -4.62 -1.47
C PRO A 145 -9.91 -5.42 -2.36
N THR A 146 -10.81 -6.17 -1.75
CA THR A 146 -11.88 -6.89 -2.46
C THR A 146 -12.95 -5.94 -3.01
N LYS A 147 -13.84 -6.42 -3.86
CA LYS A 147 -14.93 -5.62 -4.46
C LYS A 147 -15.93 -5.10 -3.42
N ASP A 148 -16.13 -5.82 -2.33
CA ASP A 148 -17.00 -5.44 -1.22
C ASP A 148 -16.31 -4.48 -0.21
N GLY A 149 -15.04 -4.12 -0.44
CA GLY A 149 -14.30 -3.17 0.38
C GLY A 149 -13.64 -3.79 1.61
N SER A 150 -13.45 -5.11 1.64
CA SER A 150 -12.61 -5.76 2.64
C SER A 150 -11.15 -5.70 2.20
N VAL A 151 -10.23 -5.64 3.16
CA VAL A 151 -8.77 -5.68 2.90
C VAL A 151 -8.07 -6.35 4.07
N ASP A 152 -7.01 -7.09 3.78
CA ASP A 152 -6.14 -7.64 4.83
C ASP A 152 -5.38 -6.50 5.52
N GLU A 153 -5.62 -6.34 6.81
CA GLU A 153 -4.98 -5.33 7.68
C GLU A 153 -3.92 -5.96 8.60
N THR A 154 -3.43 -7.14 8.28
CA THR A 154 -2.36 -7.79 9.05
C THR A 154 -1.16 -6.86 9.20
N VAL A 155 -0.73 -6.67 10.45
CA VAL A 155 0.44 -5.88 10.78
C VAL A 155 1.66 -6.78 10.76
N TYR A 156 2.65 -6.42 9.97
CA TYR A 156 3.91 -7.14 9.86
C TYR A 156 5.04 -6.38 10.55
N THR A 157 6.05 -7.12 10.97
CA THR A 157 7.26 -6.56 11.61
C THR A 157 8.16 -5.93 10.55
N SER A 158 8.75 -4.79 10.86
CA SER A 158 9.81 -4.21 10.03
C SER A 158 11.07 -5.07 10.08
N LEU A 159 11.75 -5.21 8.94
CA LEU A 159 13.05 -5.88 8.88
C LEU A 159 14.08 -5.20 9.80
N ALA A 160 13.94 -3.90 10.03
CA ALA A 160 14.75 -3.15 10.99
C ALA A 160 14.60 -3.64 12.44
N GLU A 161 13.49 -4.28 12.77
CA GLU A 161 13.19 -4.76 14.14
C GLU A 161 13.58 -6.23 14.36
N LEU A 162 13.87 -6.99 13.30
CA LEU A 162 14.27 -8.39 13.44
C LEU A 162 15.61 -8.51 14.19
N VAL A 163 15.67 -9.42 15.16
CA VAL A 163 16.90 -9.69 15.91
C VAL A 163 17.90 -10.52 15.10
N VAL A 164 19.17 -10.46 15.46
CA VAL A 164 20.22 -11.30 14.86
C VAL A 164 19.88 -12.79 15.01
N GLY A 165 20.03 -13.55 13.94
CA GLY A 165 19.65 -14.96 13.84
C GLY A 165 18.22 -15.19 13.36
N ALA A 166 17.32 -14.22 13.50
CA ALA A 166 15.95 -14.38 13.05
C ALA A 166 15.84 -14.41 11.52
N SER A 167 14.87 -15.17 11.04
CA SER A 167 14.50 -15.24 9.63
C SER A 167 13.07 -14.81 9.41
N GLY A 168 12.79 -14.22 8.26
CA GLY A 168 11.44 -13.88 7.83
C GLY A 168 11.29 -14.00 6.31
N VAL A 169 10.05 -13.97 5.85
CA VAL A 169 9.73 -13.80 4.43
C VAL A 169 9.35 -12.34 4.23
N VAL A 170 9.95 -11.69 3.25
CA VAL A 170 9.53 -10.34 2.83
C VAL A 170 8.10 -10.44 2.33
N VAL A 171 7.19 -9.74 2.98
CA VAL A 171 5.77 -9.72 2.60
C VAL A 171 5.40 -8.44 1.87
N ARG A 172 6.07 -7.33 2.20
CA ARG A 172 5.77 -6.03 1.61
C ARG A 172 6.99 -5.11 1.63
N VAL A 173 7.07 -4.25 0.63
CA VAL A 173 8.03 -3.14 0.56
C VAL A 173 7.25 -1.84 0.34
N ALA A 174 7.71 -0.71 0.90
CA ALA A 174 7.12 0.60 0.59
C ALA A 174 7.33 0.93 -0.90
N ASP A 175 6.33 1.53 -1.53
CA ASP A 175 6.20 1.68 -2.98
C ASP A 175 6.36 3.13 -3.48
N GLU A 176 6.71 4.06 -2.58
CA GLU A 176 6.70 5.50 -2.86
C GLU A 176 8.01 6.04 -3.48
N ASP A 177 9.08 5.25 -3.45
CA ASP A 177 10.41 5.66 -3.94
C ASP A 177 10.93 4.67 -4.99
N PRO A 178 10.88 5.02 -6.29
CA PRO A 178 11.36 4.15 -7.37
C PRO A 178 12.86 3.83 -7.29
N GLU A 179 13.70 4.75 -6.77
CA GLU A 179 15.15 4.49 -6.64
C GLU A 179 15.40 3.47 -5.53
N MET A 180 14.68 3.59 -4.42
CA MET A 180 14.71 2.61 -3.33
C MET A 180 14.27 1.23 -3.82
N LEU A 181 13.17 1.14 -4.55
CA LEU A 181 12.66 -0.11 -5.12
C LEU A 181 13.68 -0.76 -6.05
N ARG A 182 14.29 0.02 -6.94
CA ARG A 182 15.34 -0.47 -7.85
C ARG A 182 16.51 -1.04 -7.07
N TYR A 183 17.01 -0.32 -6.07
CA TYR A 183 18.10 -0.76 -5.22
C TYR A 183 17.78 -2.04 -4.45
N LEU A 184 16.58 -2.14 -3.87
CA LEU A 184 16.13 -3.38 -3.21
C LEU A 184 16.03 -4.55 -4.19
N GLY A 185 15.61 -4.28 -5.43
CA GLY A 185 15.58 -5.26 -6.52
C GLY A 185 16.97 -5.80 -6.86
N GLU A 186 17.97 -4.93 -6.98
CA GLU A 186 19.38 -5.30 -7.21
C GLU A 186 19.92 -6.18 -6.08
N LEU A 187 19.52 -5.92 -4.84
CA LEU A 187 19.87 -6.72 -3.67
C LEU A 187 19.01 -7.99 -3.53
N SER A 188 18.07 -8.24 -4.44
CA SER A 188 17.12 -9.37 -4.38
C SER A 188 16.25 -9.38 -3.12
N ILE A 189 15.98 -8.21 -2.55
CA ILE A 189 15.04 -8.00 -1.43
C ILE A 189 13.66 -7.69 -2.00
N LEU A 190 12.92 -8.73 -2.34
CA LEU A 190 11.64 -8.67 -3.03
C LEU A 190 10.56 -9.41 -2.24
N PRO A 191 9.27 -9.08 -2.39
CA PRO A 191 8.19 -9.88 -1.82
C PRO A 191 8.31 -11.38 -2.15
N GLY A 192 8.05 -12.23 -1.15
CA GLY A 192 8.21 -13.68 -1.25
C GLY A 192 9.64 -14.19 -0.96
N LYS A 193 10.65 -13.35 -0.85
CA LYS A 193 12.03 -13.78 -0.55
C LYS A 193 12.23 -14.01 0.93
N ARG A 194 12.92 -15.11 1.26
CA ARG A 194 13.37 -15.41 2.63
C ARG A 194 14.66 -14.66 2.93
N ILE A 195 14.68 -13.98 4.07
CA ILE A 195 15.82 -13.21 4.57
C ILE A 195 16.13 -13.66 6.00
N THR A 196 17.43 -13.71 6.33
CA THR A 196 17.92 -13.95 7.69
C THR A 196 18.83 -12.80 8.12
N VAL A 197 18.63 -12.24 9.30
CA VAL A 197 19.53 -11.24 9.87
C VAL A 197 20.79 -11.96 10.39
N LYS A 198 21.93 -11.70 9.78
CA LYS A 198 23.24 -12.32 10.14
C LYS A 198 23.97 -11.55 11.21
N SER A 199 24.00 -10.23 11.09
CA SER A 199 24.64 -9.35 12.05
C SER A 199 24.06 -7.95 11.99
N ARG A 200 24.31 -7.15 13.03
CA ARG A 200 24.05 -5.71 13.09
C ARG A 200 25.30 -5.02 13.57
N ALA A 201 25.76 -4.03 12.85
CA ALA A 201 26.83 -3.17 13.32
C ALA A 201 26.31 -2.24 14.44
N PRO A 202 27.15 -1.88 15.42
CA PRO A 202 26.76 -0.97 16.50
C PRO A 202 26.48 0.44 15.97
N TYR A 203 25.89 1.29 16.82
CA TYR A 203 25.60 2.71 16.54
C TYR A 203 24.72 2.90 15.28
N ASP A 204 23.62 2.17 15.19
CA ASP A 204 22.72 2.16 14.04
C ASP A 204 23.41 1.88 12.69
N GLY A 205 24.48 1.12 12.76
CA GLY A 205 25.24 0.72 11.58
C GLY A 205 24.46 -0.32 10.71
N PRO A 206 25.07 -0.74 9.58
CA PRO A 206 24.44 -1.63 8.62
C PRO A 206 23.97 -2.96 9.23
N ILE A 207 22.88 -3.47 8.67
CA ILE A 207 22.31 -4.78 8.96
C ILE A 207 22.76 -5.72 7.84
N THR A 208 23.50 -6.77 8.18
CA THR A 208 23.88 -7.80 7.22
C THR A 208 22.81 -8.87 7.14
N LEU A 209 22.32 -9.10 5.95
CA LEU A 209 21.22 -10.01 5.60
C LEU A 209 21.76 -11.17 4.77
N GLY A 210 21.33 -12.38 5.08
CA GLY A 210 21.51 -13.54 4.22
C GLY A 210 20.26 -13.81 3.39
N SER A 211 20.41 -13.88 2.06
CA SER A 211 19.37 -14.30 1.12
C SER A 211 19.90 -15.44 0.25
N GLY A 212 19.53 -16.66 0.58
CA GLY A 212 20.09 -17.85 -0.09
C GLY A 212 21.59 -17.99 0.16
N ARG A 213 22.41 -17.88 -0.92
CA ARG A 213 23.89 -17.96 -0.86
C ARG A 213 24.56 -16.59 -0.84
N HIS A 214 23.80 -15.51 -0.88
CA HIS A 214 24.32 -14.15 -0.93
C HIS A 214 24.13 -13.46 0.40
N GLU A 215 25.09 -12.62 0.75
CA GLU A 215 25.01 -11.71 1.87
C GLU A 215 25.01 -10.26 1.34
N VAL A 216 24.13 -9.45 1.88
CA VAL A 216 24.04 -8.03 1.53
C VAL A 216 23.93 -7.23 2.82
N SER A 217 24.41 -5.99 2.81
CA SER A 217 24.29 -5.09 3.96
C SER A 217 23.48 -3.86 3.57
N ILE A 218 22.47 -3.54 4.38
CA ILE A 218 21.61 -2.37 4.18
C ILE A 218 21.58 -1.50 5.44
N GLY A 219 21.35 -0.21 5.26
CA GLY A 219 21.13 0.72 6.39
C GLY A 219 19.81 0.44 7.12
N PRO A 220 19.72 0.77 8.42
CA PRO A 220 18.48 0.61 9.20
C PRO A 220 17.30 1.39 8.61
N ALA A 221 17.54 2.58 8.07
CA ALA A 221 16.51 3.40 7.41
C ALA A 221 15.86 2.66 6.24
N LEU A 222 16.67 2.02 5.37
CA LEU A 222 16.16 1.22 4.25
C LEU A 222 15.42 -0.04 4.77
N ALA A 223 15.96 -0.70 5.79
CA ALA A 223 15.34 -1.87 6.39
C ALA A 223 13.96 -1.57 7.01
N ALA A 224 13.71 -0.33 7.45
CA ALA A 224 12.42 0.10 7.99
C ALA A 224 11.29 0.07 6.94
N HIS A 225 11.62 0.18 5.66
CA HIS A 225 10.66 0.13 4.55
C HIS A 225 10.33 -1.30 4.07
N VAL A 226 10.97 -2.31 4.65
CA VAL A 226 10.76 -3.72 4.30
C VAL A 226 10.00 -4.42 5.43
N LEU A 227 8.79 -4.90 5.14
CA LEU A 227 7.98 -5.64 6.10
C LEU A 227 8.14 -7.14 5.90
N VAL A 228 8.26 -7.88 7.00
CA VAL A 228 8.52 -9.31 7.01
C VAL A 228 7.53 -10.08 7.88
N ALA A 229 7.14 -11.26 7.43
CA ALA A 229 6.49 -12.26 8.27
C ALA A 229 7.59 -13.10 8.94
N PRO A 230 7.77 -13.01 10.26
CA PRO A 230 8.77 -13.81 10.97
C PRO A 230 8.52 -15.31 10.77
N LEU A 231 9.56 -16.05 10.51
CA LEU A 231 9.50 -17.51 10.50
C LEU A 231 9.78 -18.02 11.92
N ALA A 232 8.94 -18.95 12.40
CA ALA A 232 9.18 -19.61 13.67
C ALA A 232 10.58 -20.25 13.66
N ASP A 233 11.35 -19.95 14.68
CA ASP A 233 12.70 -20.52 14.83
C ASP A 233 12.56 -22.06 14.97
N ARG A 234 13.16 -22.81 14.07
CA ARG A 234 13.31 -24.28 14.21
C ARG A 234 14.44 -24.63 15.18
N ALA A 235 14.72 -23.76 16.14
CA ALA A 235 15.66 -24.03 17.22
C ALA A 235 14.95 -24.79 18.33
N GLY A 236 15.02 -26.12 18.34
CA GLY A 236 14.59 -26.89 19.49
C GLY A 236 14.15 -28.32 19.22
N LYS A 237 14.89 -29.06 18.40
CA LYS A 237 14.89 -30.55 18.47
C LYS A 237 16.26 -31.08 18.07
N ARG A 238 17.24 -30.86 18.93
CA ARG A 238 18.39 -31.77 19.09
C ARG A 238 18.60 -31.91 20.58
N GLY A 239 17.92 -32.83 21.18
CA GLY A 239 18.22 -33.46 22.41
C GLY A 239 18.79 -34.83 22.11
#